data_0856dc1405be8b5d40d746efc3c4bbd3
#
_entry.id   0856dc1405be8b5d40d746efc3c4bbd3
#
_cell.length_a   1.000
_cell.length_b   1.000
_cell.length_c   1.000
_cell.angle_alpha   90.00
_cell.angle_beta   90.00
_cell.angle_gamma   90.00
#
_symmetry.space_group_name_H-M   'P 1'
#
loop_
_entity.id
_entity.type
_entity.pdbx_description
1 polymer ?
#
loop_
_entity_poly.entity_id
_entity_poly.type
_entity_poly.pdbx_seq_one_letter_code
_entity_poly.pdbx_strand_id
1 'polypeptide(L)'
;MSTLIRHVLLENKPVDILICNNKIEQIAEHIPTALSDEIILGDGKAIIPAFYNMHTHSAMTLFRGIGEDKDLFEWLQKDIWPREEKLTKEQVYIASKFAILEMIKSGTVLFNDMYPFASSTEQAADEMGVKMLSSCVAFDLFNPKMTAEKKQSMNEFMERKISSSYIKKTVSCHAVYTVSEELLCFARDLAQKHHTFLHIHLAETQKEVDDCVEKTRLTPTQYLNKLGLLTDKTILAHCVWLNEEDRKLIKEKGCLIAHCPTSNLKLNSGQMPFNLYKEEGLKISLGTDGASSNNSLSMFSEMKIAALSAKGQSHNITAGKVEQILNASQQEPAQFLGLNAGLIREGALADFILLDLNNLFLQPQAFLKSHLVYSAESSAVSDVCSNGRFILKDKHHPLENEIIDSFLKVSESII
;
A
#
# COMPACT_ATOMS: atom_id res chain seq x y z
N MET A 1 5.38 -26.89 8.33
CA MET A 1 6.76 -26.41 8.59
C MET A 1 6.69 -25.42 9.75
N SER A 2 7.58 -25.58 10.71
CA SER A 2 7.66 -24.74 11.91
C SER A 2 9.04 -24.06 11.96
N THR A 3 9.05 -22.77 12.32
CA THR A 3 10.28 -21.97 12.43
C THR A 3 10.33 -21.35 13.83
N LEU A 4 11.45 -21.49 14.51
CA LEU A 4 11.70 -20.89 15.82
C LEU A 4 12.69 -19.75 15.68
N ILE A 5 12.25 -18.53 16.02
CA ILE A 5 13.14 -17.36 16.16
C ILE A 5 13.56 -17.28 17.63
N ARG A 6 14.86 -17.32 17.88
CA ARG A 6 15.40 -17.32 19.24
C ARG A 6 15.98 -15.96 19.63
N HIS A 7 15.72 -15.54 20.86
CA HIS A 7 16.32 -14.35 21.51
C HIS A 7 16.10 -13.06 20.72
N VAL A 8 14.93 -12.92 20.04
CA VAL A 8 14.57 -11.68 19.34
C VAL A 8 13.98 -10.66 20.32
N LEU A 9 14.27 -9.38 20.12
CA LEU A 9 13.74 -8.31 20.97
C LEU A 9 12.30 -7.96 20.53
N LEU A 10 11.32 -8.21 21.39
CA LEU A 10 9.94 -7.77 21.26
C LEU A 10 9.62 -6.76 22.37
N GLU A 11 9.30 -5.51 22.02
CA GLU A 11 8.97 -4.44 22.99
C GLU A 11 10.00 -4.34 24.14
N ASN A 12 11.29 -4.32 23.79
CA ASN A 12 12.43 -4.28 24.71
C ASN A 12 12.61 -5.51 25.62
N LYS A 13 11.98 -6.65 25.29
CA LYS A 13 12.16 -7.93 26.01
C LYS A 13 12.68 -8.97 25.04
N PRO A 14 13.75 -9.74 25.39
CA PRO A 14 14.17 -10.88 24.59
C PRO A 14 13.16 -12.01 24.75
N VAL A 15 12.71 -12.58 23.62
CA VAL A 15 11.75 -13.69 23.58
C VAL A 15 12.13 -14.66 22.47
N ASP A 16 11.64 -15.90 22.60
CA ASP A 16 11.57 -16.89 21.52
C ASP A 16 10.18 -16.82 20.89
N ILE A 17 10.10 -16.96 19.57
CA ILE A 17 8.85 -16.96 18.82
C ILE A 17 8.77 -18.19 17.93
N LEU A 18 7.76 -19.04 18.16
CA LEU A 18 7.48 -20.19 17.33
C LEU A 18 6.42 -19.83 16.28
N ILE A 19 6.74 -20.10 15.03
CA ILE A 19 5.85 -19.95 13.88
C ILE A 19 5.47 -21.35 13.41
N CYS A 20 4.17 -21.62 13.32
CA CYS A 20 3.66 -22.84 12.73
C CYS A 20 2.78 -22.50 11.52
N ASN A 21 3.13 -23.04 10.36
CA ASN A 21 2.50 -22.73 9.07
C ASN A 21 2.59 -21.22 8.77
N ASN A 22 1.48 -20.49 8.90
CA ASN A 22 1.41 -19.07 8.62
C ASN A 22 1.08 -18.20 9.86
N LYS A 23 1.17 -18.77 11.08
CA LYS A 23 0.79 -18.08 12.32
C LYS A 23 1.91 -18.07 13.34
N ILE A 24 1.91 -17.03 14.16
CA ILE A 24 2.67 -17.01 15.41
C ILE A 24 1.94 -17.93 16.39
N GLU A 25 2.55 -19.08 16.69
CA GLU A 25 1.94 -20.11 17.55
C GLU A 25 2.18 -19.82 19.03
N GLN A 26 3.43 -19.44 19.36
CA GLN A 26 3.83 -19.21 20.75
C GLN A 26 4.88 -18.08 20.85
N ILE A 27 4.77 -17.30 21.93
CA ILE A 27 5.78 -16.29 22.34
C ILE A 27 6.11 -16.56 23.80
N ALA A 28 7.38 -16.84 24.11
CA ALA A 28 7.83 -17.12 25.47
C ALA A 28 9.30 -16.69 25.67
N GLU A 29 9.76 -16.62 26.93
CA GLU A 29 11.18 -16.36 27.22
C GLU A 29 12.10 -17.49 26.71
N HIS A 30 11.58 -18.72 26.67
CA HIS A 30 12.26 -19.88 26.13
C HIS A 30 11.28 -20.89 25.54
N ILE A 31 11.56 -21.33 24.31
CA ILE A 31 10.80 -22.38 23.61
C ILE A 31 11.77 -23.54 23.25
N PRO A 32 11.44 -24.80 23.57
CA PRO A 32 12.29 -25.94 23.21
C PRO A 32 12.52 -26.06 21.70
N THR A 33 13.75 -26.22 21.28
CA THR A 33 14.13 -26.33 19.85
C THR A 33 13.54 -27.55 19.14
N ALA A 34 13.20 -28.61 19.89
CA ALA A 34 12.55 -29.82 19.37
C ALA A 34 11.15 -29.56 18.76
N LEU A 35 10.57 -28.37 18.98
CA LEU A 35 9.27 -27.98 18.41
C LEU A 35 9.36 -27.35 17.02
N SER A 36 10.57 -27.20 16.44
CA SER A 36 10.78 -26.51 15.17
C SER A 36 11.59 -27.31 14.16
N ASP A 37 11.27 -27.12 12.89
CA ASP A 37 12.01 -27.66 11.75
C ASP A 37 13.22 -26.79 11.38
N GLU A 38 13.11 -25.47 11.64
CA GLU A 38 14.14 -24.46 11.35
C GLU A 38 14.33 -23.52 12.55
N ILE A 39 15.57 -23.12 12.79
CA ILE A 39 15.92 -22.16 13.85
C ILE A 39 16.58 -20.93 13.22
N ILE A 40 16.09 -19.76 13.57
CA ILE A 40 16.64 -18.45 13.20
C ILE A 40 17.14 -17.76 14.46
N LEU A 41 18.38 -17.27 14.43
CA LEU A 41 18.95 -16.50 15.54
C LEU A 41 18.45 -15.05 15.44
N GLY A 42 17.79 -14.60 16.51
CA GLY A 42 17.27 -13.25 16.66
C GLY A 42 18.17 -12.33 17.50
N ASP A 43 19.34 -12.83 17.94
CA ASP A 43 20.29 -12.02 18.71
C ASP A 43 20.70 -10.76 17.92
N GLY A 44 20.60 -9.60 18.56
CA GLY A 44 20.85 -8.31 17.90
C GLY A 44 19.76 -7.87 16.92
N LYS A 45 18.63 -8.55 16.89
CA LYS A 45 17.47 -8.17 16.05
C LYS A 45 16.25 -7.81 16.91
N ALA A 46 15.41 -6.90 16.41
CA ALA A 46 14.09 -6.62 16.97
C ALA A 46 13.00 -7.04 15.98
N ILE A 47 11.89 -7.58 16.50
CA ILE A 47 10.73 -7.93 15.69
C ILE A 47 9.65 -6.85 15.77
N ILE A 48 9.11 -6.47 14.63
CA ILE A 48 7.97 -5.56 14.50
C ILE A 48 6.97 -6.11 13.47
N PRO A 49 5.67 -5.71 13.53
CA PRO A 49 4.74 -6.04 12.46
C PRO A 49 5.21 -5.50 11.12
N ALA A 50 4.96 -6.24 10.04
CA ALA A 50 5.26 -5.79 8.69
C ALA A 50 4.33 -4.65 8.24
N PHE A 51 4.72 -3.96 7.16
CA PHE A 51 3.96 -2.84 6.60
C PHE A 51 3.00 -3.29 5.50
N TYR A 52 1.90 -2.54 5.37
CA TYR A 52 0.87 -2.69 4.35
C TYR A 52 0.77 -1.39 3.56
N ASN A 53 1.07 -1.42 2.26
CA ASN A 53 1.01 -0.29 1.34
C ASN A 53 -0.38 -0.27 0.67
N MET A 54 -1.27 0.64 1.10
CA MET A 54 -2.68 0.59 0.73
C MET A 54 -3.03 1.35 -0.55
N HIS A 55 -2.04 1.93 -1.21
CA HIS A 55 -2.18 2.50 -2.56
C HIS A 55 -0.83 2.57 -3.26
N THR A 56 -0.74 1.96 -4.44
CA THR A 56 0.44 2.06 -5.31
C THR A 56 0.08 1.80 -6.78
N HIS A 57 1.00 2.21 -7.66
CA HIS A 57 1.08 1.89 -9.08
C HIS A 57 2.43 1.23 -9.33
N SER A 58 2.54 -0.07 -9.01
CA SER A 58 3.83 -0.76 -8.86
C SER A 58 4.74 -0.66 -10.08
N ALA A 59 4.21 -0.85 -11.30
CA ALA A 59 5.02 -0.80 -12.51
C ALA A 59 5.49 0.60 -12.91
N MET A 60 5.01 1.68 -12.26
CA MET A 60 5.54 3.03 -12.44
C MET A 60 7.00 3.20 -11.98
N THR A 61 7.62 2.16 -11.44
CA THR A 61 9.09 2.15 -11.25
C THR A 61 9.85 2.41 -12.55
N LEU A 62 9.29 2.05 -13.71
CA LEU A 62 9.83 2.39 -15.04
C LEU A 62 9.84 3.90 -15.35
N PHE A 63 9.00 4.66 -14.68
CA PHE A 63 8.85 6.10 -14.89
C PHE A 63 9.41 6.93 -13.74
N ARG A 64 10.17 6.33 -12.84
CA ARG A 64 10.82 7.03 -11.73
C ARG A 64 11.70 8.17 -12.24
N GLY A 65 11.47 9.39 -11.75
CA GLY A 65 12.18 10.59 -12.16
C GLY A 65 11.72 11.21 -13.48
N ILE A 66 10.63 10.71 -14.07
CA ILE A 66 10.05 11.28 -15.29
C ILE A 66 8.97 12.31 -14.92
N GLY A 67 9.03 13.49 -15.53
CA GLY A 67 7.99 14.51 -15.40
C GLY A 67 8.08 15.31 -14.09
N GLU A 68 9.27 15.57 -13.58
CA GLU A 68 9.49 16.38 -12.39
C GLU A 68 8.96 17.83 -12.56
N ASP A 69 8.61 18.48 -11.43
CA ASP A 69 8.21 19.87 -11.33
C ASP A 69 6.95 20.25 -12.15
N LYS A 70 5.96 19.36 -12.18
CA LYS A 70 4.66 19.54 -12.85
C LYS A 70 3.51 19.27 -11.90
N ASP A 71 2.36 19.92 -12.16
CA ASP A 71 1.12 19.56 -11.48
C ASP A 71 0.57 18.21 -11.98
N LEU A 72 -0.37 17.64 -11.23
CA LEU A 72 -0.94 16.31 -11.50
C LEU A 72 -1.46 16.18 -12.94
N PHE A 73 -2.22 17.14 -13.45
CA PHE A 73 -2.87 17.03 -14.76
C PHE A 73 -1.87 17.17 -15.91
N GLU A 74 -0.93 18.09 -15.78
CA GLU A 74 0.15 18.24 -16.76
C GLU A 74 1.05 17.00 -16.78
N TRP A 75 1.43 16.50 -15.61
CA TRP A 75 2.23 15.30 -15.45
C TRP A 75 1.54 14.06 -16.06
N LEU A 76 0.25 13.81 -15.75
CA LEU A 76 -0.50 12.70 -16.33
C LEU A 76 -0.58 12.77 -17.85
N GLN A 77 -0.97 13.94 -18.41
CA GLN A 77 -1.26 14.08 -19.83
C GLN A 77 0.00 14.11 -20.71
N LYS A 78 1.09 14.73 -20.24
CA LYS A 78 2.30 14.91 -21.06
C LYS A 78 3.34 13.82 -20.84
N ASP A 79 3.42 13.26 -19.65
CA ASP A 79 4.51 12.35 -19.30
C ASP A 79 4.07 10.92 -19.06
N ILE A 80 2.95 10.66 -18.38
CA ILE A 80 2.58 9.33 -17.93
C ILE A 80 1.72 8.59 -18.95
N TRP A 81 0.53 9.07 -19.26
CA TRP A 81 -0.40 8.35 -20.15
C TRP A 81 0.20 8.02 -21.53
N PRO A 82 0.95 8.91 -22.22
CA PRO A 82 1.57 8.55 -23.51
C PRO A 82 2.62 7.44 -23.41
N ARG A 83 3.22 7.23 -22.24
CA ARG A 83 4.16 6.13 -21.99
C ARG A 83 3.46 4.86 -21.57
N GLU A 84 2.43 4.95 -20.73
CA GLU A 84 1.64 3.80 -20.28
C GLU A 84 0.92 3.09 -21.44
N GLU A 85 0.44 3.84 -22.43
CA GLU A 85 -0.17 3.28 -23.64
C GLU A 85 0.75 2.34 -24.44
N LYS A 86 2.06 2.49 -24.29
CA LYS A 86 3.07 1.69 -24.99
C LYS A 86 3.56 0.49 -24.18
N LEU A 87 3.17 0.38 -22.92
CA LEU A 87 3.62 -0.71 -22.07
C LEU A 87 3.11 -2.08 -22.55
N THR A 88 3.96 -3.06 -22.43
CA THR A 88 3.64 -4.48 -22.67
C THR A 88 3.44 -5.22 -21.34
N LYS A 89 2.79 -6.39 -21.40
CA LYS A 89 2.62 -7.28 -20.25
C LYS A 89 3.95 -7.68 -19.62
N GLU A 90 4.97 -7.93 -20.45
CA GLU A 90 6.31 -8.30 -19.99
C GLU A 90 6.99 -7.15 -19.24
N GLN A 91 6.91 -5.94 -19.77
CA GLN A 91 7.46 -4.76 -19.11
C GLN A 91 6.80 -4.50 -17.75
N VAL A 92 5.47 -4.63 -17.66
CA VAL A 92 4.73 -4.50 -16.40
C VAL A 92 5.14 -5.62 -15.43
N TYR A 93 5.32 -6.86 -15.88
CA TYR A 93 5.79 -7.95 -15.02
C TYR A 93 7.17 -7.66 -14.42
N ILE A 94 8.14 -7.28 -15.25
CA ILE A 94 9.52 -6.98 -14.82
C ILE A 94 9.54 -5.77 -13.86
N ALA A 95 8.81 -4.71 -14.20
CA ALA A 95 8.71 -3.51 -13.37
C ALA A 95 8.04 -3.79 -12.02
N SER A 96 6.99 -4.62 -12.01
CA SER A 96 6.33 -5.02 -10.78
C SER A 96 7.23 -5.89 -9.90
N LYS A 97 8.04 -6.79 -10.47
CA LYS A 97 9.05 -7.55 -9.69
C LYS A 97 10.06 -6.60 -9.02
N PHE A 98 10.53 -5.60 -9.75
CA PHE A 98 11.45 -4.60 -9.21
C PHE A 98 10.80 -3.76 -8.10
N ALA A 99 9.56 -3.31 -8.29
CA ALA A 99 8.78 -2.60 -7.28
C ALA A 99 8.58 -3.46 -6.02
N ILE A 100 8.21 -4.73 -6.19
CA ILE A 100 7.99 -5.66 -5.08
C ILE A 100 9.30 -5.92 -4.33
N LEU A 101 10.44 -6.03 -5.03
CA LEU A 101 11.74 -6.15 -4.37
C LEU A 101 12.05 -4.94 -3.48
N GLU A 102 11.80 -3.71 -3.96
CA GLU A 102 11.96 -2.48 -3.17
C GLU A 102 11.03 -2.48 -1.94
N MET A 103 9.76 -2.87 -2.13
CA MET A 103 8.79 -2.99 -1.05
C MET A 103 9.21 -4.04 -0.01
N ILE A 104 9.66 -5.22 -0.43
CA ILE A 104 10.19 -6.28 0.47
C ILE A 104 11.38 -5.74 1.26
N LYS A 105 12.37 -5.13 0.59
CA LYS A 105 13.58 -4.58 1.25
C LYS A 105 13.26 -3.45 2.23
N SER A 106 12.09 -2.83 2.13
CA SER A 106 11.58 -1.84 3.09
C SER A 106 10.52 -2.39 4.06
N GLY A 107 10.28 -3.73 4.06
CA GLY A 107 9.43 -4.39 5.04
C GLY A 107 7.94 -4.46 4.69
N THR A 108 7.55 -4.17 3.45
CA THR A 108 6.16 -4.29 3.00
C THR A 108 5.84 -5.72 2.58
N VAL A 109 4.75 -6.29 3.08
CA VAL A 109 4.29 -7.66 2.78
C VAL A 109 2.91 -7.73 2.14
N LEU A 110 2.24 -6.59 2.00
CA LEU A 110 0.99 -6.43 1.27
C LEU A 110 0.97 -5.08 0.59
N PHE A 111 0.52 -5.05 -0.65
CA PHE A 111 0.27 -3.81 -1.38
C PHE A 111 -1.06 -3.86 -2.13
N ASN A 112 -1.69 -2.68 -2.29
CA ASN A 112 -2.90 -2.49 -3.07
C ASN A 112 -2.54 -1.77 -4.37
N ASP A 113 -2.57 -2.49 -5.49
CA ASP A 113 -2.13 -1.99 -6.79
C ASP A 113 -3.29 -1.55 -7.68
N MET A 114 -3.10 -0.44 -8.37
CA MET A 114 -4.03 0.07 -9.36
C MET A 114 -3.27 0.30 -10.67
N TYR A 115 -3.09 -0.77 -11.49
CA TYR A 115 -2.28 -0.67 -12.69
C TYR A 115 -2.82 -1.54 -13.84
N PRO A 116 -2.55 -1.16 -15.12
CA PRO A 116 -2.88 -2.02 -16.26
C PRO A 116 -2.13 -3.35 -16.21
N PHE A 117 -2.62 -4.36 -16.94
CA PHE A 117 -2.05 -5.70 -16.99
C PHE A 117 -1.94 -6.39 -15.61
N ALA A 118 -2.96 -6.26 -14.78
CA ALA A 118 -3.00 -6.79 -13.41
C ALA A 118 -2.48 -8.23 -13.27
N SER A 119 -2.71 -9.11 -14.28
CA SER A 119 -2.19 -10.49 -14.28
C SER A 119 -0.67 -10.57 -14.26
N SER A 120 0.02 -9.59 -14.83
CA SER A 120 1.50 -9.52 -14.81
C SER A 120 2.02 -9.18 -13.42
N THR A 121 1.37 -8.21 -12.75
CA THR A 121 1.71 -7.86 -11.36
C THR A 121 1.34 -9.00 -10.39
N GLU A 122 0.20 -9.68 -10.60
CA GLU A 122 -0.20 -10.84 -9.80
C GLU A 122 0.83 -11.97 -9.88
N GLN A 123 1.33 -12.27 -11.08
CA GLN A 123 2.37 -13.26 -11.26
C GLN A 123 3.64 -12.88 -10.48
N ALA A 124 4.08 -11.63 -10.59
CA ALA A 124 5.22 -11.12 -9.85
C ALA A 124 5.02 -11.23 -8.32
N ALA A 125 3.85 -10.86 -7.82
CA ALA A 125 3.53 -10.90 -6.39
C ALA A 125 3.50 -12.33 -5.84
N ASP A 126 2.91 -13.28 -6.58
CA ASP A 126 2.83 -14.69 -6.21
C ASP A 126 4.23 -15.34 -6.17
N GLU A 127 5.05 -15.14 -7.20
CA GLU A 127 6.42 -15.65 -7.26
C GLU A 127 7.29 -15.12 -6.10
N MET A 128 7.11 -13.86 -5.71
CA MET A 128 7.87 -13.22 -4.64
C MET A 128 7.26 -13.41 -3.24
N GLY A 129 6.08 -14.04 -3.12
CA GLY A 129 5.44 -14.34 -1.85
C GLY A 129 4.90 -13.12 -1.10
N VAL A 130 4.50 -12.06 -1.82
CA VAL A 130 3.91 -10.84 -1.26
C VAL A 130 2.42 -10.79 -1.54
N LYS A 131 1.63 -10.40 -0.54
CA LYS A 131 0.18 -10.25 -0.69
C LYS A 131 -0.15 -9.04 -1.55
N MET A 132 -1.15 -9.19 -2.42
CA MET A 132 -1.61 -8.14 -3.33
C MET A 132 -3.14 -8.04 -3.33
N LEU A 133 -3.63 -6.83 -3.19
CA LEU A 133 -4.97 -6.49 -3.66
C LEU A 133 -4.84 -6.11 -5.13
N SER A 134 -5.36 -6.97 -6.01
CA SER A 134 -5.23 -6.83 -7.45
C SER A 134 -6.53 -6.34 -8.07
N SER A 135 -6.46 -5.36 -8.95
CA SER A 135 -7.63 -4.82 -9.61
C SER A 135 -7.42 -4.57 -11.10
N CYS A 136 -8.50 -4.75 -11.87
CA CYS A 136 -8.57 -4.25 -13.23
C CYS A 136 -8.97 -2.77 -13.17
N VAL A 137 -8.04 -1.88 -13.46
CA VAL A 137 -8.30 -0.43 -13.44
C VAL A 137 -9.30 -0.06 -14.54
N ALA A 138 -10.41 0.51 -14.12
CA ALA A 138 -11.43 1.00 -15.01
C ALA A 138 -11.36 2.51 -15.17
N PHE A 139 -11.27 2.97 -16.39
CA PHE A 139 -11.55 4.34 -16.81
C PHE A 139 -12.03 4.31 -18.26
N ASP A 140 -12.92 5.21 -18.63
CA ASP A 140 -13.53 5.23 -19.96
C ASP A 140 -13.51 6.61 -20.63
N LEU A 141 -12.99 7.62 -19.93
CA LEU A 141 -12.94 9.02 -20.39
C LEU A 141 -14.30 9.49 -20.96
N PHE A 142 -15.39 9.00 -20.36
CA PHE A 142 -16.77 9.26 -20.76
C PHE A 142 -17.11 8.81 -22.21
N ASN A 143 -16.35 7.86 -22.77
CA ASN A 143 -16.57 7.31 -24.10
C ASN A 143 -17.39 6.00 -24.02
N PRO A 144 -18.61 5.94 -24.58
CA PRO A 144 -19.50 4.77 -24.47
C PRO A 144 -18.89 3.47 -25.00
N LYS A 145 -18.04 3.54 -26.04
CA LYS A 145 -17.34 2.35 -26.56
C LYS A 145 -16.35 1.82 -25.53
N MET A 146 -15.54 2.70 -24.95
CA MET A 146 -14.61 2.32 -23.89
C MET A 146 -15.35 1.80 -22.66
N THR A 147 -16.51 2.38 -22.30
CA THR A 147 -17.34 1.89 -21.19
C THR A 147 -17.73 0.42 -21.40
N ALA A 148 -18.22 0.06 -22.61
CA ALA A 148 -18.59 -1.32 -22.90
C ALA A 148 -17.40 -2.29 -22.84
N GLU A 149 -16.25 -1.92 -23.42
CA GLU A 149 -15.02 -2.70 -23.38
C GLU A 149 -14.50 -2.89 -21.95
N LYS A 150 -14.56 -1.84 -21.12
CA LYS A 150 -14.14 -1.90 -19.71
C LYS A 150 -15.05 -2.77 -18.86
N LYS A 151 -16.37 -2.70 -19.03
CA LYS A 151 -17.29 -3.59 -18.33
C LYS A 151 -17.01 -5.06 -18.65
N GLN A 152 -16.73 -5.38 -19.92
CA GLN A 152 -16.36 -6.73 -20.31
C GLN A 152 -15.06 -7.16 -19.63
N SER A 153 -13.99 -6.37 -19.74
CA SER A 153 -12.69 -6.72 -19.17
C SER A 153 -12.71 -6.84 -17.63
N MET A 154 -13.51 -6.02 -16.95
CA MET A 154 -13.71 -6.12 -15.51
C MET A 154 -14.44 -7.41 -15.10
N ASN A 155 -15.48 -7.81 -15.85
CA ASN A 155 -16.16 -9.09 -15.62
C ASN A 155 -15.19 -10.27 -15.84
N GLU A 156 -14.48 -10.31 -16.96
CA GLU A 156 -13.50 -11.36 -17.27
C GLU A 156 -12.42 -11.45 -16.19
N PHE A 157 -11.92 -10.32 -15.73
CA PHE A 157 -10.96 -10.25 -14.64
C PHE A 157 -11.55 -10.85 -13.36
N MET A 158 -12.75 -10.47 -12.95
CA MET A 158 -13.37 -10.96 -11.72
C MET A 158 -13.76 -12.45 -11.79
N GLU A 159 -14.15 -12.96 -12.95
CA GLU A 159 -14.51 -14.36 -13.14
C GLU A 159 -13.30 -15.30 -13.30
N ARG A 160 -12.14 -14.76 -13.71
CA ARG A 160 -10.90 -15.54 -13.84
C ARG A 160 -10.51 -16.17 -12.48
N LYS A 161 -10.26 -17.48 -12.47
CA LYS A 161 -9.80 -18.19 -11.27
C LYS A 161 -8.34 -17.83 -10.95
N ILE A 162 -8.06 -17.60 -9.68
CA ILE A 162 -6.70 -17.45 -9.12
C ILE A 162 -6.51 -18.56 -8.08
N SER A 163 -5.40 -19.27 -8.17
CA SER A 163 -5.03 -20.33 -7.23
C SER A 163 -4.16 -19.82 -6.08
N SER A 164 -3.54 -18.65 -6.24
CA SER A 164 -2.66 -18.05 -5.25
C SER A 164 -3.42 -17.58 -4.01
N SER A 165 -2.93 -17.94 -2.83
CA SER A 165 -3.41 -17.41 -1.56
C SER A 165 -2.89 -16.00 -1.24
N TYR A 166 -1.94 -15.50 -2.02
CA TYR A 166 -1.37 -14.16 -1.89
C TYR A 166 -2.19 -13.09 -2.61
N ILE A 167 -3.03 -13.47 -3.59
CA ILE A 167 -3.74 -12.53 -4.45
C ILE A 167 -5.22 -12.47 -4.09
N LYS A 168 -5.70 -11.26 -3.76
CA LYS A 168 -7.11 -10.97 -3.58
C LYS A 168 -7.58 -10.01 -4.66
N LYS A 169 -8.52 -10.45 -5.51
CA LYS A 169 -9.13 -9.58 -6.52
C LYS A 169 -10.02 -8.52 -5.89
N THR A 170 -9.90 -7.31 -6.39
CA THR A 170 -10.69 -6.15 -6.01
C THR A 170 -11.21 -5.45 -7.25
N VAL A 171 -12.06 -4.47 -7.10
CA VAL A 171 -12.54 -3.60 -8.19
C VAL A 171 -11.93 -2.22 -8.01
N SER A 172 -11.41 -1.62 -9.07
CA SER A 172 -10.95 -0.23 -9.00
C SER A 172 -11.50 0.63 -10.13
N CYS A 173 -11.73 1.89 -9.80
CA CYS A 173 -11.99 2.98 -10.72
C CYS A 173 -10.89 4.01 -10.57
N HIS A 174 -10.47 4.65 -11.67
CA HIS A 174 -9.42 5.66 -11.56
C HIS A 174 -9.89 6.84 -10.69
N ALA A 175 -10.76 7.72 -11.20
CA ALA A 175 -11.27 8.87 -10.45
C ALA A 175 -12.60 9.36 -11.07
N VAL A 176 -13.33 10.23 -10.36
CA VAL A 176 -14.61 10.80 -10.85
C VAL A 176 -14.48 11.63 -12.12
N TYR A 177 -13.30 12.13 -12.44
CA TYR A 177 -13.02 12.92 -13.64
C TYR A 177 -12.58 12.10 -14.87
N THR A 178 -12.44 10.78 -14.73
CA THR A 178 -12.05 9.87 -15.82
C THR A 178 -13.01 8.69 -16.00
N VAL A 179 -14.01 8.55 -15.12
CA VAL A 179 -14.93 7.41 -15.11
C VAL A 179 -16.37 7.91 -15.20
N SER A 180 -17.11 7.41 -16.17
CA SER A 180 -18.53 7.73 -16.34
C SER A 180 -19.38 7.19 -15.19
N GLU A 181 -20.54 7.82 -14.93
CA GLU A 181 -21.52 7.35 -13.94
C GLU A 181 -21.93 5.90 -14.18
N GLU A 182 -22.14 5.56 -15.46
CA GLU A 182 -22.48 4.20 -15.88
C GLU A 182 -21.42 3.18 -15.46
N LEU A 183 -20.14 3.49 -15.65
CA LEU A 183 -19.05 2.59 -15.29
C LEU A 183 -18.80 2.56 -13.77
N LEU A 184 -18.98 3.69 -13.06
CA LEU A 184 -18.96 3.74 -11.61
C LEU A 184 -20.03 2.85 -10.97
N CYS A 185 -21.28 2.95 -11.46
CA CYS A 185 -22.37 2.09 -10.99
C CYS A 185 -22.11 0.62 -11.28
N PHE A 186 -21.59 0.29 -12.46
CA PHE A 186 -21.20 -1.07 -12.81
C PHE A 186 -20.09 -1.61 -11.87
N ALA A 187 -19.06 -0.80 -11.58
CA ALA A 187 -17.98 -1.17 -10.66
C ALA A 187 -18.50 -1.45 -9.24
N ARG A 188 -19.43 -0.62 -8.74
CA ARG A 188 -20.14 -0.85 -7.47
C ARG A 188 -20.84 -2.21 -7.47
N ASP A 189 -21.66 -2.47 -8.47
CA ASP A 189 -22.45 -3.71 -8.56
C ASP A 189 -21.55 -4.93 -8.66
N LEU A 190 -20.44 -4.81 -9.40
CA LEU A 190 -19.43 -5.88 -9.52
C LEU A 190 -18.74 -6.14 -8.18
N ALA A 191 -18.35 -5.11 -7.45
CA ALA A 191 -17.73 -5.25 -6.12
C ALA A 191 -18.70 -5.89 -5.12
N GLN A 192 -19.99 -5.51 -5.15
CA GLN A 192 -21.04 -6.11 -4.33
C GLN A 192 -21.28 -7.58 -4.69
N LYS A 193 -21.42 -7.91 -5.99
CA LYS A 193 -21.58 -9.29 -6.49
C LYS A 193 -20.48 -10.23 -6.00
N HIS A 194 -19.25 -9.75 -6.00
CA HIS A 194 -18.09 -10.54 -5.59
C HIS A 194 -17.69 -10.35 -4.13
N HIS A 195 -18.44 -9.60 -3.33
CA HIS A 195 -18.18 -9.31 -1.92
C HIS A 195 -16.76 -8.82 -1.66
N THR A 196 -16.20 -8.02 -2.57
CA THR A 196 -14.80 -7.56 -2.53
C THR A 196 -14.67 -6.05 -2.28
N PHE A 197 -13.44 -5.57 -2.18
CA PHE A 197 -13.13 -4.15 -1.98
C PHE A 197 -13.28 -3.37 -3.29
N LEU A 198 -13.64 -2.09 -3.15
CA LEU A 198 -13.60 -1.09 -4.22
C LEU A 198 -12.52 -0.07 -3.89
N HIS A 199 -11.70 0.31 -4.86
CA HIS A 199 -10.59 1.25 -4.71
C HIS A 199 -10.72 2.38 -5.73
N ILE A 200 -10.53 3.66 -5.31
CA ILE A 200 -10.67 4.84 -6.16
C ILE A 200 -9.85 6.01 -5.61
N HIS A 201 -9.27 6.86 -6.48
CA HIS A 201 -8.73 8.16 -6.10
C HIS A 201 -9.87 9.11 -5.76
N LEU A 202 -9.73 9.88 -4.70
CA LEU A 202 -10.78 10.77 -4.24
C LEU A 202 -10.25 12.07 -3.70
N ALA A 203 -10.77 13.19 -4.23
CA ALA A 203 -10.52 14.55 -3.75
C ALA A 203 -9.03 14.83 -3.53
N GLU A 204 -8.20 14.42 -4.49
CA GLU A 204 -6.76 14.60 -4.44
C GLU A 204 -6.38 16.05 -4.62
N THR A 205 -6.99 16.74 -5.60
CA THR A 205 -6.73 18.15 -5.90
C THR A 205 -7.97 19.01 -5.71
N GLN A 206 -7.78 20.28 -5.38
CA GLN A 206 -8.90 21.25 -5.33
C GLN A 206 -9.63 21.33 -6.67
N LYS A 207 -8.87 21.27 -7.79
CA LYS A 207 -9.45 21.26 -9.13
C LYS A 207 -10.42 20.10 -9.37
N GLU A 208 -10.10 18.89 -8.91
CA GLU A 208 -11.03 17.74 -8.99
C GLU A 208 -12.35 18.06 -8.27
N VAL A 209 -12.25 18.64 -7.08
CA VAL A 209 -13.44 19.01 -6.28
C VAL A 209 -14.25 20.06 -7.00
N ASP A 210 -13.64 21.13 -7.46
CA ASP A 210 -14.31 22.25 -8.13
C ASP A 210 -14.99 21.78 -9.44
N ASP A 211 -14.29 21.02 -10.27
CA ASP A 211 -14.84 20.46 -11.53
C ASP A 211 -16.03 19.52 -11.27
N CYS A 212 -15.95 18.70 -10.21
CA CYS A 212 -17.07 17.80 -9.83
C CYS A 212 -18.29 18.59 -9.34
N VAL A 213 -18.07 19.61 -8.51
CA VAL A 213 -19.16 20.48 -8.01
C VAL A 213 -19.80 21.26 -9.15
N GLU A 214 -19.01 21.77 -10.09
CA GLU A 214 -19.53 22.47 -11.28
C GLU A 214 -20.46 21.56 -12.10
N LYS A 215 -20.04 20.32 -12.36
CA LYS A 215 -20.75 19.35 -13.21
C LYS A 215 -21.98 18.73 -12.51
N THR A 216 -21.83 18.37 -11.24
CA THR A 216 -22.80 17.51 -10.54
C THR A 216 -23.57 18.21 -9.42
N ARG A 217 -23.13 19.40 -8.98
CA ARG A 217 -23.57 20.12 -7.78
C ARG A 217 -23.25 19.40 -6.48
N LEU A 218 -22.36 18.41 -6.52
CA LEU A 218 -21.94 17.58 -5.38
C LEU A 218 -20.40 17.54 -5.33
N THR A 219 -19.83 17.42 -4.14
CA THR A 219 -18.40 17.07 -4.00
C THR A 219 -18.15 15.66 -4.55
N PRO A 220 -16.91 15.28 -4.89
CA PRO A 220 -16.58 13.92 -5.30
C PRO A 220 -17.09 12.87 -4.28
N THR A 221 -16.94 13.13 -3.00
CA THR A 221 -17.41 12.25 -1.92
C THR A 221 -18.93 12.09 -1.92
N GLN A 222 -19.67 13.21 -1.96
CA GLN A 222 -21.14 13.21 -2.03
C GLN A 222 -21.64 12.52 -3.30
N TYR A 223 -20.95 12.73 -4.43
CA TYR A 223 -21.29 12.08 -5.70
C TYR A 223 -21.11 10.57 -5.61
N LEU A 224 -19.98 10.07 -5.11
CA LEU A 224 -19.77 8.63 -4.91
C LEU A 224 -20.75 8.05 -3.89
N ASN A 225 -21.09 8.79 -2.83
CA ASN A 225 -22.11 8.35 -1.86
C ASN A 225 -23.51 8.24 -2.50
N LYS A 226 -23.90 9.22 -3.31
CA LYS A 226 -25.18 9.19 -4.06
C LYS A 226 -25.25 7.96 -4.98
N LEU A 227 -24.15 7.58 -5.61
CA LEU A 227 -24.04 6.39 -6.46
C LEU A 227 -23.91 5.09 -5.66
N GLY A 228 -23.76 5.13 -4.33
CA GLY A 228 -23.64 3.96 -3.46
C GLY A 228 -22.26 3.27 -3.47
N LEU A 229 -21.21 4.00 -3.87
CA LEU A 229 -19.84 3.45 -3.89
C LEU A 229 -19.15 3.48 -2.52
N LEU A 230 -19.60 4.33 -1.59
CA LEU A 230 -19.02 4.41 -0.24
C LEU A 230 -19.59 3.31 0.65
N THR A 231 -18.75 2.40 1.09
CA THR A 231 -19.08 1.29 2.00
C THR A 231 -17.90 0.97 2.93
N ASP A 232 -18.08 0.08 3.87
CA ASP A 232 -17.04 -0.47 4.73
C ASP A 232 -15.99 -1.35 4.00
N LYS A 233 -16.13 -1.48 2.68
CA LYS A 233 -15.16 -2.14 1.78
C LYS A 233 -14.58 -1.17 0.75
N THR A 234 -14.72 0.13 0.94
CA THR A 234 -14.19 1.13 0.00
C THR A 234 -12.87 1.71 0.50
N ILE A 235 -11.85 1.68 -0.36
CA ILE A 235 -10.53 2.27 -0.13
C ILE A 235 -10.46 3.54 -0.98
N LEU A 236 -10.18 4.67 -0.34
CA LEU A 236 -10.15 6.00 -0.93
C LEU A 236 -8.71 6.52 -0.91
N ALA A 237 -8.06 6.62 -2.06
CA ALA A 237 -6.71 7.17 -2.12
C ALA A 237 -6.74 8.71 -2.02
N HIS A 238 -5.73 9.28 -1.38
CA HIS A 238 -5.46 10.71 -1.15
C HIS A 238 -6.38 11.39 -0.15
N CYS A 239 -7.63 11.69 -0.49
CA CYS A 239 -8.60 12.39 0.37
C CYS A 239 -8.07 13.72 0.95
N VAL A 240 -7.40 14.54 0.14
CA VAL A 240 -6.75 15.79 0.58
C VAL A 240 -7.79 16.87 0.87
N TRP A 241 -8.76 17.04 -0.05
CA TRP A 241 -9.70 18.14 -0.08
C TRP A 241 -11.12 17.71 0.31
N LEU A 242 -11.30 17.31 1.59
CA LEU A 242 -12.61 16.92 2.14
C LEU A 242 -13.17 18.02 3.04
N ASN A 243 -14.42 18.44 2.81
CA ASN A 243 -15.13 19.28 3.73
C ASN A 243 -15.69 18.46 4.93
N GLU A 244 -16.34 19.12 5.90
CA GLU A 244 -16.88 18.47 7.11
C GLU A 244 -17.93 17.38 6.78
N GLU A 245 -18.80 17.64 5.82
CA GLU A 245 -19.85 16.71 5.41
C GLU A 245 -19.25 15.46 4.73
N ASP A 246 -18.25 15.66 3.87
CA ASP A 246 -17.52 14.57 3.23
C ASP A 246 -16.87 13.64 4.27
N ARG A 247 -16.23 14.22 5.30
CA ARG A 247 -15.59 13.44 6.37
C ARG A 247 -16.59 12.65 7.19
N LYS A 248 -17.77 13.25 7.48
CA LYS A 248 -18.88 12.54 8.15
C LYS A 248 -19.36 11.35 7.33
N LEU A 249 -19.56 11.53 6.02
CA LEU A 249 -19.98 10.45 5.12
C LEU A 249 -18.97 9.31 5.09
N ILE A 250 -17.68 9.60 4.92
CA ILE A 250 -16.60 8.61 4.89
C ILE A 250 -16.56 7.82 6.21
N LYS A 251 -16.66 8.51 7.34
CA LYS A 251 -16.70 7.88 8.67
C LYS A 251 -17.92 6.99 8.84
N GLU A 252 -19.12 7.48 8.55
CA GLU A 252 -20.39 6.73 8.68
C GLU A 252 -20.42 5.48 7.81
N LYS A 253 -19.85 5.57 6.59
CA LYS A 253 -19.72 4.43 5.68
C LYS A 253 -18.60 3.46 6.04
N GLY A 254 -17.70 3.86 6.94
CA GLY A 254 -16.61 3.02 7.41
C GLY A 254 -15.49 2.81 6.40
N CYS A 255 -15.38 3.68 5.40
CA CYS A 255 -14.32 3.62 4.38
C CYS A 255 -12.91 3.75 4.98
N LEU A 256 -11.91 3.25 4.26
CA LEU A 256 -10.50 3.44 4.59
C LEU A 256 -9.88 4.49 3.67
N ILE A 257 -9.20 5.47 4.24
CA ILE A 257 -8.38 6.42 3.49
C ILE A 257 -6.96 5.83 3.34
N ALA A 258 -6.45 5.79 2.12
CA ALA A 258 -5.04 5.52 1.83
C ALA A 258 -4.33 6.87 1.61
N HIS A 259 -3.70 7.39 2.65
CA HIS A 259 -2.98 8.67 2.62
C HIS A 259 -1.63 8.52 1.94
N CYS A 260 -1.36 9.34 0.93
CA CYS A 260 -0.14 9.33 0.11
C CYS A 260 0.61 10.66 0.25
N PRO A 261 1.22 10.95 1.42
CA PRO A 261 1.72 12.28 1.73
C PRO A 261 2.83 12.76 0.79
N THR A 262 3.74 11.87 0.39
CA THR A 262 4.86 12.24 -0.48
C THR A 262 4.36 12.63 -1.87
N SER A 263 3.51 11.83 -2.50
CA SER A 263 2.92 12.13 -3.81
C SER A 263 2.11 13.42 -3.76
N ASN A 264 1.26 13.59 -2.75
CA ASN A 264 0.45 14.80 -2.58
C ASN A 264 1.30 16.09 -2.51
N LEU A 265 2.43 16.03 -1.78
CA LEU A 265 3.36 17.15 -1.67
C LEU A 265 4.15 17.38 -2.96
N LYS A 266 4.65 16.30 -3.58
CA LYS A 266 5.46 16.38 -4.80
C LYS A 266 4.69 16.95 -5.99
N LEU A 267 3.43 16.52 -6.18
CA LEU A 267 2.55 17.02 -7.25
C LEU A 267 1.81 18.30 -6.88
N ASN A 268 2.11 18.86 -5.71
CA ASN A 268 1.41 20.02 -5.16
C ASN A 268 -0.12 19.86 -5.11
N SER A 269 -0.58 18.62 -4.91
CA SER A 269 -2.02 18.31 -4.77
C SER A 269 -2.62 18.88 -3.48
N GLY A 270 -1.80 19.10 -2.45
CA GLY A 270 -2.17 19.68 -1.16
C GLY A 270 -1.69 18.84 0.05
N GLN A 271 -2.14 19.22 1.23
CA GLN A 271 -1.79 18.53 2.48
C GLN A 271 -3.06 18.07 3.20
N MET A 272 -3.26 16.75 3.28
CA MET A 272 -4.38 16.16 4.04
C MET A 272 -4.27 16.55 5.52
N PRO A 273 -5.34 17.06 6.17
CA PRO A 273 -5.33 17.38 7.59
C PRO A 273 -5.39 16.11 8.46
N PHE A 274 -4.32 15.32 8.45
CA PHE A 274 -4.22 14.01 9.10
C PHE A 274 -4.71 14.01 10.55
N ASN A 275 -4.27 15.01 11.35
CA ASN A 275 -4.63 15.07 12.76
C ASN A 275 -6.14 15.29 12.95
N LEU A 276 -6.75 16.21 12.20
CA LEU A 276 -8.18 16.45 12.22
C LEU A 276 -8.97 15.19 11.88
N TYR A 277 -8.57 14.47 10.83
CA TYR A 277 -9.26 13.25 10.39
C TYR A 277 -9.16 12.13 11.44
N LYS A 278 -7.98 11.99 12.09
CA LYS A 278 -7.82 11.01 13.19
C LYS A 278 -8.63 11.41 14.44
N GLU A 279 -8.72 12.69 14.79
CA GLU A 279 -9.54 13.19 15.90
C GLU A 279 -11.03 12.97 15.65
N GLU A 280 -11.47 13.12 14.40
CA GLU A 280 -12.85 12.82 14.00
C GLU A 280 -13.12 11.30 13.90
N GLY A 281 -12.11 10.46 13.99
CA GLY A 281 -12.22 8.99 14.02
C GLY A 281 -12.32 8.33 12.65
N LEU A 282 -11.78 8.96 11.59
CA LEU A 282 -11.64 8.33 10.28
C LEU A 282 -10.56 7.23 10.32
N LYS A 283 -10.78 6.17 9.55
CA LYS A 283 -9.79 5.11 9.33
C LYS A 283 -8.77 5.59 8.29
N ILE A 284 -7.50 5.62 8.65
CA ILE A 284 -6.43 6.11 7.78
C ILE A 284 -5.29 5.09 7.76
N SER A 285 -4.97 4.62 6.56
CA SER A 285 -3.75 3.89 6.25
C SER A 285 -2.79 4.77 5.45
N LEU A 286 -1.57 4.27 5.22
CA LEU A 286 -0.60 4.90 4.32
C LEU A 286 -0.53 4.16 2.99
N GLY A 287 -0.19 4.89 1.94
CA GLY A 287 0.13 4.39 0.61
C GLY A 287 1.28 5.19 0.00
N THR A 288 2.12 4.54 -0.78
CA THR A 288 3.25 5.23 -1.44
C THR A 288 2.86 5.95 -2.71
N ASP A 289 1.71 5.59 -3.29
CA ASP A 289 1.40 5.91 -4.67
C ASP A 289 2.44 5.32 -5.65
N GLY A 290 2.52 5.77 -6.89
CA GLY A 290 3.50 5.31 -7.87
C GLY A 290 4.89 5.86 -7.66
N ALA A 291 5.94 5.09 -8.03
CA ALA A 291 7.31 5.56 -7.97
C ALA A 291 7.62 6.76 -8.90
N SER A 292 6.71 7.12 -9.78
CA SER A 292 6.80 8.30 -10.63
C SER A 292 6.37 9.58 -9.91
N SER A 293 5.37 9.51 -9.01
CA SER A 293 4.90 10.63 -8.21
C SER A 293 5.54 10.72 -6.82
N ASN A 294 6.22 9.64 -6.36
CA ASN A 294 6.86 9.57 -5.04
C ASN A 294 8.39 9.43 -5.12
N ASN A 295 8.90 8.75 -6.14
CA ASN A 295 10.27 8.29 -6.31
C ASN A 295 10.74 7.20 -5.32
N SER A 296 9.88 6.73 -4.39
CA SER A 296 10.17 5.64 -3.45
C SER A 296 8.91 4.83 -3.15
N LEU A 297 9.08 3.52 -2.93
CA LEU A 297 8.02 2.63 -2.45
C LEU A 297 8.26 2.21 -0.99
N SER A 298 9.08 2.96 -0.25
CA SER A 298 9.42 2.70 1.14
C SER A 298 8.39 3.29 2.10
N MET A 299 7.77 2.44 2.90
CA MET A 299 6.86 2.86 3.96
C MET A 299 7.56 3.65 5.07
N PHE A 300 8.89 3.51 5.28
CA PHE A 300 9.64 4.35 6.21
C PHE A 300 9.61 5.82 5.76
N SER A 301 9.81 6.08 4.48
CA SER A 301 9.73 7.44 3.93
C SER A 301 8.34 8.02 4.08
N GLU A 302 7.28 7.23 3.76
CA GLU A 302 5.89 7.66 3.91
C GLU A 302 5.54 7.98 5.36
N MET A 303 5.93 7.13 6.31
CA MET A 303 5.69 7.39 7.73
C MET A 303 6.33 8.69 8.19
N LYS A 304 7.57 8.96 7.78
CA LYS A 304 8.28 10.21 8.12
C LYS A 304 7.56 11.44 7.57
N ILE A 305 7.22 11.41 6.29
CA ILE A 305 6.53 12.54 5.64
C ILE A 305 5.13 12.72 6.23
N ALA A 306 4.37 11.65 6.47
CA ALA A 306 3.06 11.72 7.12
C ALA A 306 3.14 12.40 8.50
N ALA A 307 4.11 12.00 9.33
CA ALA A 307 4.29 12.58 10.66
C ALA A 307 4.68 14.07 10.61
N LEU A 308 5.60 14.44 9.70
CA LEU A 308 6.10 15.81 9.59
C LEU A 308 5.06 16.74 8.95
N SER A 309 4.39 16.30 7.86
CA SER A 309 3.35 17.08 7.20
C SER A 309 2.15 17.31 8.12
N ALA A 310 1.74 16.31 8.92
CA ALA A 310 0.68 16.48 9.91
C ALA A 310 0.99 17.60 10.93
N LYS A 311 2.24 17.67 11.43
CA LYS A 311 2.69 18.73 12.34
C LYS A 311 2.74 20.09 11.66
N GLY A 312 3.33 20.14 10.46
CA GLY A 312 3.45 21.39 9.69
C GLY A 312 2.10 21.97 9.29
N GLN A 313 1.19 21.14 8.79
CA GLN A 313 -0.14 21.54 8.34
C GLN A 313 -1.03 22.05 9.50
N SER A 314 -1.00 21.37 10.65
CA SER A 314 -1.84 21.72 11.81
C SER A 314 -1.19 22.76 12.76
N HIS A 315 0.08 23.11 12.55
CA HIS A 315 0.88 23.89 13.53
C HIS A 315 0.83 23.32 14.96
N ASN A 316 0.67 22.01 15.08
CA ASN A 316 0.54 21.30 16.35
C ASN A 316 1.62 20.22 16.48
N ILE A 317 2.52 20.38 17.46
CA ILE A 317 3.61 19.44 17.70
C ILE A 317 3.13 18.04 18.09
N THR A 318 1.90 17.91 18.60
CA THR A 318 1.30 16.63 18.97
C THR A 318 0.53 15.95 17.86
N ALA A 319 0.43 16.54 16.67
CA ALA A 319 -0.17 15.94 15.50
C ALA A 319 0.71 14.81 14.94
N GLY A 320 0.11 13.81 14.28
CA GLY A 320 0.83 12.70 13.68
C GLY A 320 1.75 11.99 14.68
N LYS A 321 1.19 11.56 15.82
CA LYS A 321 1.93 10.82 16.86
C LYS A 321 2.53 9.55 16.30
N VAL A 322 3.69 9.15 16.80
CA VAL A 322 4.41 7.93 16.39
C VAL A 322 3.49 6.71 16.33
N GLU A 323 2.71 6.49 17.40
CA GLU A 323 1.77 5.35 17.47
C GLU A 323 0.67 5.43 16.39
N GLN A 324 0.17 6.62 16.07
CA GLN A 324 -0.85 6.78 15.03
C GLN A 324 -0.30 6.47 13.64
N ILE A 325 0.93 6.88 13.37
CA ILE A 325 1.61 6.65 12.09
C ILE A 325 1.96 5.17 11.92
N LEU A 326 2.50 4.52 12.96
CA LEU A 326 2.77 3.08 12.95
C LEU A 326 1.47 2.29 12.77
N ASN A 327 0.41 2.66 13.49
CA ASN A 327 -0.90 2.01 13.35
C ASN A 327 -1.44 2.13 11.92
N ALA A 328 -1.29 3.29 11.27
CA ALA A 328 -1.73 3.53 9.88
C ALA A 328 -0.96 2.71 8.85
N SER A 329 0.27 2.27 9.15
CA SER A 329 1.07 1.43 8.26
C SER A 329 0.99 -0.07 8.56
N GLN A 330 0.41 -0.48 9.69
CA GLN A 330 0.44 -1.86 10.20
C GLN A 330 -0.94 -2.38 10.57
N GLN A 331 -1.51 -1.95 11.69
CA GLN A 331 -2.70 -2.55 12.29
C GLN A 331 -4.00 -2.08 11.61
N GLU A 332 -4.16 -0.80 11.32
CA GLU A 332 -5.37 -0.25 10.73
C GLU A 332 -5.71 -0.86 9.35
N PRO A 333 -4.75 -0.95 8.39
CA PRO A 333 -5.01 -1.64 7.13
C PRO A 333 -5.27 -3.14 7.31
N ALA A 334 -4.57 -3.82 8.21
CA ALA A 334 -4.82 -5.24 8.48
C ALA A 334 -6.24 -5.49 9.01
N GLN A 335 -6.69 -4.69 9.97
CA GLN A 335 -8.05 -4.77 10.52
C GLN A 335 -9.12 -4.47 9.47
N PHE A 336 -8.93 -3.43 8.65
CA PHE A 336 -9.86 -3.10 7.57
C PHE A 336 -9.99 -4.24 6.55
N LEU A 337 -8.89 -4.93 6.25
CA LEU A 337 -8.89 -6.07 5.34
C LEU A 337 -9.43 -7.37 5.97
N GLY A 338 -9.74 -7.36 7.28
CA GLY A 338 -10.18 -8.53 8.03
C GLY A 338 -9.05 -9.54 8.30
N LEU A 339 -7.79 -9.09 8.28
CA LEU A 339 -6.63 -9.92 8.57
C LEU A 339 -6.32 -9.91 10.07
N ASN A 340 -6.10 -11.08 10.66
CA ASN A 340 -5.57 -11.18 12.02
C ASN A 340 -4.04 -10.96 11.98
N ALA A 341 -3.62 -9.72 11.70
CA ALA A 341 -2.25 -9.31 11.46
C ALA A 341 -2.00 -7.86 11.95
N GLY A 342 -0.81 -7.31 11.69
CA GLY A 342 -0.45 -5.95 12.10
C GLY A 342 -0.06 -5.82 13.57
N LEU A 343 0.06 -6.94 14.28
CA LEU A 343 0.53 -7.05 15.67
C LEU A 343 1.35 -8.33 15.83
N ILE A 344 2.36 -8.30 16.69
CA ILE A 344 3.12 -9.49 17.10
C ILE A 344 2.44 -10.09 18.33
N ARG A 345 1.60 -11.11 18.10
CA ARG A 345 0.89 -11.83 19.17
C ARG A 345 0.56 -13.24 18.73
N GLU A 346 0.34 -14.13 19.68
CA GLU A 346 -0.10 -15.51 19.43
C GLU A 346 -1.42 -15.54 18.66
N GLY A 347 -1.51 -16.47 17.70
CA GLY A 347 -2.63 -16.63 16.79
C GLY A 347 -2.68 -15.66 15.60
N ALA A 348 -1.86 -14.61 15.59
CA ALA A 348 -1.78 -13.68 14.46
C ALA A 348 -1.05 -14.31 13.26
N LEU A 349 -1.33 -13.81 12.06
CA LEU A 349 -0.53 -14.12 10.87
C LEU A 349 0.94 -13.71 11.11
N ALA A 350 1.85 -14.58 10.72
CA ALA A 350 3.28 -14.32 10.79
C ALA A 350 3.72 -13.39 9.62
N ASP A 351 3.30 -12.13 9.74
CA ASP A 351 3.66 -11.00 8.88
C ASP A 351 4.49 -10.01 9.70
N PHE A 352 5.81 -10.09 9.60
CA PHE A 352 6.70 -9.30 10.44
C PHE A 352 8.03 -8.98 9.76
N ILE A 353 8.74 -8.03 10.35
CA ILE A 353 10.08 -7.60 9.98
C ILE A 353 11.02 -7.89 11.16
N LEU A 354 12.21 -8.41 10.87
CA LEU A 354 13.33 -8.36 11.81
C LEU A 354 14.23 -7.18 11.44
N LEU A 355 14.50 -6.33 12.41
CA LEU A 355 15.36 -5.15 12.29
C LEU A 355 16.74 -5.46 12.83
N ASP A 356 17.79 -5.05 12.14
CA ASP A 356 19.18 -5.11 12.59
C ASP A 356 19.44 -4.00 13.61
N LEU A 357 19.52 -4.34 14.89
CA LEU A 357 19.73 -3.39 15.97
C LEU A 357 21.13 -2.75 15.98
N ASN A 358 22.08 -3.24 15.17
CA ASN A 358 23.38 -2.59 14.96
C ASN A 358 23.32 -1.47 13.92
N ASN A 359 22.16 -1.29 13.26
CA ASN A 359 21.98 -0.21 12.30
C ASN A 359 22.07 1.16 12.97
N LEU A 360 22.81 2.09 12.36
CA LEU A 360 23.08 3.44 12.92
C LEU A 360 21.78 4.24 13.10
N PHE A 361 20.79 4.08 12.24
CA PHE A 361 19.52 4.81 12.28
C PHE A 361 18.58 4.33 13.39
N LEU A 362 18.90 3.21 14.06
CA LEU A 362 18.13 2.67 15.18
C LEU A 362 18.76 2.95 16.54
N GLN A 363 19.79 3.82 16.60
CA GLN A 363 20.45 4.15 17.85
C GLN A 363 19.96 5.49 18.43
N PRO A 364 19.81 5.60 19.77
CA PRO A 364 19.88 4.53 20.78
C PRO A 364 18.61 3.65 20.76
N GLN A 365 18.77 2.34 20.97
CA GLN A 365 17.71 1.32 20.83
C GLN A 365 16.47 1.56 21.71
N ALA A 366 16.62 2.26 22.83
CA ALA A 366 15.53 2.57 23.76
C ALA A 366 14.36 3.35 23.12
N PHE A 367 14.58 3.99 21.98
CA PHE A 367 13.58 4.81 21.26
C PHE A 367 13.17 4.21 19.92
N LEU A 368 13.21 2.89 19.77
CA LEU A 368 12.99 2.18 18.52
C LEU A 368 11.73 2.64 17.75
N LYS A 369 10.57 2.77 18.43
CA LYS A 369 9.34 3.23 17.77
C LYS A 369 9.48 4.63 17.14
N SER A 370 10.16 5.55 17.82
CA SER A 370 10.45 6.87 17.26
C SER A 370 11.37 6.78 16.04
N HIS A 371 12.38 5.92 16.13
CA HIS A 371 13.30 5.69 15.00
C HIS A 371 12.59 5.11 13.77
N LEU A 372 11.64 4.19 13.95
CA LEU A 372 10.85 3.64 12.84
C LEU A 372 10.16 4.72 12.02
N VAL A 373 9.70 5.79 12.67
CA VAL A 373 8.98 6.88 11.98
C VAL A 373 9.92 7.95 11.43
N TYR A 374 11.02 8.27 12.17
CA TYR A 374 11.78 9.49 11.85
C TYR A 374 13.16 9.25 11.25
N SER A 375 13.80 8.12 11.49
CA SER A 375 15.19 7.89 11.08
C SER A 375 15.45 6.55 10.38
N ALA A 376 14.63 5.52 10.63
CA ALA A 376 14.83 4.21 10.00
C ALA A 376 14.68 4.27 8.49
N GLU A 377 15.46 3.43 7.82
CA GLU A 377 15.46 3.24 6.36
C GLU A 377 15.45 1.74 6.05
N SER A 378 15.30 1.38 4.79
CA SER A 378 15.34 -0.02 4.33
C SER A 378 16.63 -0.77 4.76
N SER A 379 17.74 -0.06 4.95
CA SER A 379 19.01 -0.62 5.45
C SER A 379 18.90 -1.23 6.86
N ALA A 380 17.89 -0.83 7.63
CA ALA A 380 17.62 -1.37 8.97
C ALA A 380 16.87 -2.72 8.93
N VAL A 381 16.23 -3.07 7.81
CA VAL A 381 15.52 -4.33 7.64
C VAL A 381 16.53 -5.46 7.43
N SER A 382 16.52 -6.46 8.31
CA SER A 382 17.34 -7.66 8.18
C SER A 382 16.59 -8.77 7.47
N ASP A 383 15.38 -9.10 7.96
CA ASP A 383 14.57 -10.19 7.43
C ASP A 383 13.11 -9.77 7.32
N VAL A 384 12.40 -10.35 6.37
CA VAL A 384 10.97 -10.11 6.16
C VAL A 384 10.25 -11.44 6.06
N CYS A 385 9.24 -11.62 6.88
CA CYS A 385 8.35 -12.79 6.86
C CYS A 385 6.96 -12.37 6.38
N SER A 386 6.48 -13.03 5.34
CA SER A 386 5.14 -12.87 4.79
C SER A 386 4.39 -14.19 4.87
N ASN A 387 3.25 -14.21 5.55
CA ASN A 387 2.42 -15.40 5.69
C ASN A 387 3.20 -16.64 6.23
N GLY A 388 4.12 -16.40 7.17
CA GLY A 388 4.95 -17.46 7.79
C GLY A 388 6.16 -17.89 6.97
N ARG A 389 6.39 -17.30 5.80
CA ARG A 389 7.53 -17.58 4.93
C ARG A 389 8.50 -16.40 4.92
N PHE A 390 9.78 -16.65 5.16
CA PHE A 390 10.82 -15.65 5.00
C PHE A 390 11.06 -15.38 3.51
N ILE A 391 10.76 -14.16 3.08
CA ILE A 391 10.95 -13.67 1.69
C ILE A 391 12.19 -12.77 1.55
N LEU A 392 12.75 -12.32 2.66
CA LEU A 392 14.07 -11.67 2.75
C LEU A 392 14.79 -12.30 3.94
N LYS A 393 16.06 -12.68 3.78
CA LYS A 393 16.93 -13.17 4.86
C LYS A 393 18.28 -12.45 4.82
N ASP A 394 18.71 -11.95 5.97
CA ASP A 394 19.99 -11.25 6.11
C ASP A 394 20.22 -10.17 5.02
N LYS A 395 19.16 -9.36 4.78
CA LYS A 395 19.14 -8.26 3.78
C LYS A 395 19.18 -8.73 2.31
N HIS A 396 19.12 -10.04 2.06
CA HIS A 396 19.24 -10.60 0.72
C HIS A 396 17.96 -11.28 0.25
N HIS A 397 17.55 -10.98 -0.99
CA HIS A 397 16.48 -11.68 -1.70
C HIS A 397 17.08 -12.59 -2.78
N PRO A 398 16.67 -13.87 -2.89
CA PRO A 398 17.32 -14.83 -3.80
C PRO A 398 17.37 -14.41 -5.27
N LEU A 399 16.37 -13.66 -5.73
CA LEU A 399 16.24 -13.19 -7.12
C LEU A 399 16.73 -11.75 -7.33
N GLU A 400 17.40 -11.12 -6.34
CA GLU A 400 17.72 -9.69 -6.38
C GLU A 400 18.50 -9.28 -7.63
N ASN A 401 19.59 -9.96 -7.93
CA ASN A 401 20.43 -9.63 -9.10
C ASN A 401 19.69 -9.84 -10.42
N GLU A 402 18.95 -10.95 -10.55
CA GLU A 402 18.15 -11.24 -11.75
C GLU A 402 17.10 -10.16 -12.01
N ILE A 403 16.41 -9.72 -10.93
CA ILE A 403 15.39 -8.68 -11.02
C ILE A 403 16.00 -7.36 -11.45
N ILE A 404 17.11 -6.96 -10.85
CA ILE A 404 17.81 -5.71 -11.17
C ILE A 404 18.29 -5.73 -12.63
N ASP A 405 18.96 -6.81 -13.07
CA ASP A 405 19.46 -6.94 -14.44
C ASP A 405 18.34 -6.90 -15.48
N SER A 406 17.23 -7.57 -15.21
CA SER A 406 16.06 -7.57 -16.08
C SER A 406 15.41 -6.19 -16.17
N PHE A 407 15.30 -5.51 -15.04
CA PHE A 407 14.73 -4.16 -14.98
C PHE A 407 15.59 -3.14 -15.74
N LEU A 408 16.91 -3.16 -15.58
CA LEU A 408 17.82 -2.27 -16.29
C LEU A 408 17.69 -2.41 -17.81
N LYS A 409 17.63 -3.64 -18.34
CA LYS A 409 17.42 -3.90 -19.77
C LYS A 409 16.10 -3.33 -20.29
N VAL A 410 15.02 -3.42 -19.51
CA VAL A 410 13.71 -2.90 -19.91
C VAL A 410 13.68 -1.39 -19.81
N SER A 411 14.24 -0.80 -18.76
CA SER A 411 14.24 0.65 -18.55
C SER A 411 14.97 1.41 -19.68
N GLU A 412 16.08 0.87 -20.19
CA GLU A 412 16.80 1.43 -21.36
C GLU A 412 15.93 1.54 -22.61
N SER A 413 14.92 0.69 -22.76
CA SER A 413 14.02 0.70 -23.93
C SER A 413 12.87 1.72 -23.83
N ILE A 414 12.70 2.35 -22.66
CA ILE A 414 11.58 3.27 -22.36
C ILE A 414 12.03 4.73 -22.25
N ILE A 415 13.30 4.94 -21.91
CA ILE A 415 13.95 6.25 -21.87
C ILE A 415 14.33 6.68 -23.28
#